data_be6e7d3194a798a8d1814f21f3e4bbe2
#
_entry.id   be6e7d3194a798a8d1814f21f3e4bbe2
#
_cell.length_a   1.000
_cell.length_b   1.000
_cell.length_c   1.000
_cell.angle_alpha   90.00
_cell.angle_beta   90.00
_cell.angle_gamma   90.00
#
_symmetry.space_group_name_H-M   'P 1'
#
loop_
_entity.id
_entity.type
_entity.pdbx_description
1 polymer ?
#
loop_
_entity_poly.entity_id
_entity_poly.type
_entity_poly.pdbx_seq_one_letter_code
_entity_poly.pdbx_strand_id
1 'polypeptide(L)'
;MGQKVNPHGLRVGVIKDWDSRWYAREDKVGDLIVEDYNIRKYLKNKLYAAGVAKIEIERSNGKVKININCSRPGVVIGKAGAEIENLRKEMEAKLGKSVNLNIVEVRSPDLNAQLVAENIAQQLEKRISFRRAMKKAMQQATRLGAKGIKVTCGGRLGGAEIARSESYHE
;
A
#
# COMPACT_ATOMS: atom_id res chain seq x y z
N MET A 1 0.62 29.53 5.64
CA MET A 1 1.00 28.18 6.17
C MET A 1 2.11 27.64 5.29
N GLY A 2 3.19 27.13 5.87
CA GLY A 2 4.32 26.58 5.11
C GLY A 2 3.99 25.27 4.39
N GLN A 3 4.68 25.03 3.27
CA GLN A 3 4.58 23.78 2.52
C GLN A 3 5.18 22.63 3.35
N LYS A 4 4.47 21.50 3.40
CA LYS A 4 4.90 20.33 4.18
C LYS A 4 5.63 19.32 3.29
N VAL A 5 6.74 18.80 3.77
CA VAL A 5 7.51 17.74 3.11
C VAL A 5 6.82 16.39 3.31
N ASN A 6 6.98 15.47 2.36
CA ASN A 6 6.52 14.11 2.51
C ASN A 6 7.20 13.44 3.72
N PRO A 7 6.44 12.93 4.69
CA PRO A 7 7.01 12.35 5.91
C PRO A 7 7.83 11.08 5.66
N HIS A 8 7.55 10.36 4.57
CA HIS A 8 8.36 9.20 4.18
C HIS A 8 9.77 9.66 3.75
N GLY A 9 9.86 10.68 2.89
CA GLY A 9 11.13 11.23 2.42
C GLY A 9 12.02 11.74 3.55
N LEU A 10 11.43 12.35 4.59
CA LEU A 10 12.17 12.80 5.77
C LEU A 10 12.80 11.64 6.56
N ARG A 11 12.20 10.46 6.51
CA ARG A 11 12.62 9.28 7.29
C ARG A 11 13.47 8.29 6.51
N VAL A 12 13.58 8.46 5.20
CA VAL A 12 14.41 7.58 4.34
C VAL A 12 15.89 7.71 4.76
N GLY A 13 16.55 6.57 4.88
CA GLY A 13 17.95 6.50 5.33
C GLY A 13 18.15 6.59 6.83
N VAL A 14 17.11 6.90 7.62
CA VAL A 14 17.15 6.94 9.10
C VAL A 14 16.39 5.75 9.69
N ILE A 15 15.07 5.71 9.51
CA ILE A 15 14.19 4.64 10.03
C ILE A 15 13.33 3.97 8.96
N LYS A 16 13.36 4.47 7.75
CA LYS A 16 12.66 3.91 6.57
C LYS A 16 13.67 3.64 5.46
N ASP A 17 13.39 2.61 4.70
CA ASP A 17 14.15 2.26 3.51
C ASP A 17 13.37 2.63 2.24
N TRP A 18 14.06 2.63 1.09
CA TRP A 18 13.46 2.92 -0.22
C TRP A 18 12.48 1.83 -0.65
N ASP A 19 11.44 2.23 -1.35
CA ASP A 19 10.49 1.29 -1.96
C ASP A 19 11.00 0.69 -3.27
N SER A 20 11.94 1.40 -3.93
CA SER A 20 12.68 0.93 -5.10
C SER A 20 14.15 0.89 -4.77
N ARG A 21 14.78 -0.28 -4.98
CA ARG A 21 16.20 -0.51 -4.71
C ARG A 21 16.90 -0.92 -5.99
N TRP A 22 17.38 0.06 -6.73
CA TRP A 22 18.15 -0.14 -7.94
C TRP A 22 18.95 1.12 -8.29
N TYR A 23 19.94 0.92 -9.14
CA TYR A 23 20.73 2.00 -9.72
C TYR A 23 20.64 1.93 -11.25
N ALA A 24 20.56 3.06 -11.92
CA ALA A 24 20.62 3.18 -13.36
C ALA A 24 21.38 4.46 -13.77
N ARG A 25 21.82 4.50 -15.03
CA ARG A 25 22.40 5.72 -15.61
C ARG A 25 21.30 6.77 -15.80
N GLU A 26 21.70 8.03 -15.80
CA GLU A 26 20.79 9.19 -15.84
C GLU A 26 19.75 9.13 -16.97
N ASP A 27 20.17 8.66 -18.16
CA ASP A 27 19.33 8.51 -19.35
C ASP A 27 18.15 7.53 -19.14
N LYS A 28 18.30 6.53 -18.27
CA LYS A 28 17.31 5.46 -18.04
C LYS A 28 16.50 5.61 -16.75
N VAL A 29 16.89 6.50 -15.86
CA VAL A 29 16.24 6.66 -14.56
C VAL A 29 14.77 7.04 -14.69
N GLY A 30 14.45 7.98 -15.59
CA GLY A 30 13.09 8.45 -15.82
C GLY A 30 12.15 7.32 -16.25
N ASP A 31 12.57 6.53 -17.26
CA ASP A 31 11.76 5.41 -17.76
C ASP A 31 11.52 4.35 -16.70
N LEU A 32 12.55 4.03 -15.90
CA LEU A 32 12.44 3.05 -14.82
C LEU A 32 11.53 3.52 -13.68
N ILE A 33 11.51 4.80 -13.35
CA ILE A 33 10.59 5.36 -12.36
C ILE A 33 9.14 5.23 -12.84
N VAL A 34 8.88 5.57 -14.12
CA VAL A 34 7.54 5.42 -14.70
C VAL A 34 7.12 3.95 -14.75
N GLU A 35 8.04 3.06 -15.13
CA GLU A 35 7.81 1.62 -15.13
C GLU A 35 7.44 1.11 -13.72
N ASP A 36 8.20 1.51 -12.68
CA ASP A 36 7.92 1.16 -11.29
C ASP A 36 6.56 1.71 -10.79
N TYR A 37 6.22 2.92 -11.16
CA TYR A 37 4.91 3.50 -10.85
C TYR A 37 3.76 2.67 -11.47
N ASN A 38 3.89 2.31 -12.73
CA ASN A 38 2.90 1.50 -13.45
C ASN A 38 2.77 0.10 -12.84
N ILE A 39 3.89 -0.54 -12.46
CA ILE A 39 3.91 -1.82 -11.75
C ILE A 39 3.11 -1.71 -10.45
N ARG A 40 3.40 -0.73 -9.60
CA ARG A 40 2.71 -0.53 -8.32
C ARG A 40 1.23 -0.29 -8.52
N LYS A 41 0.86 0.58 -9.43
CA LYS A 41 -0.53 0.90 -9.74
C LYS A 41 -1.29 -0.34 -10.22
N TYR A 42 -0.71 -1.11 -11.12
CA TYR A 42 -1.31 -2.33 -11.64
C TYR A 42 -1.51 -3.39 -10.56
N LEU A 43 -0.46 -3.70 -9.81
CA LEU A 43 -0.51 -4.71 -8.74
C LEU A 43 -1.46 -4.30 -7.62
N LYS A 44 -1.46 -3.03 -7.22
CA LYS A 44 -2.36 -2.52 -6.18
C LYS A 44 -3.84 -2.67 -6.59
N ASN A 45 -4.17 -2.34 -7.83
CA ASN A 45 -5.53 -2.47 -8.34
C ASN A 45 -5.96 -3.94 -8.44
N LYS A 46 -5.10 -4.80 -8.98
CA LYS A 46 -5.42 -6.23 -9.17
C LYS A 46 -5.53 -6.98 -7.84
N LEU A 47 -4.67 -6.65 -6.88
CA LEU A 47 -4.58 -7.31 -5.58
C LEU A 47 -5.26 -6.52 -4.44
N TYR A 48 -6.18 -5.62 -4.77
CA TYR A 48 -6.86 -4.79 -3.76
C TYR A 48 -7.54 -5.63 -2.67
N ALA A 49 -8.16 -6.75 -3.02
CA ALA A 49 -8.81 -7.67 -2.09
C ALA A 49 -7.84 -8.36 -1.11
N ALA A 50 -6.57 -8.49 -1.49
CA ALA A 50 -5.54 -9.11 -0.65
C ALA A 50 -4.99 -8.18 0.44
N GLY A 51 -5.33 -6.89 0.41
CA GLY A 51 -4.84 -5.90 1.37
C GLY A 51 -3.33 -5.69 1.25
N VAL A 52 -2.90 -5.09 0.15
CA VAL A 52 -1.48 -4.81 -0.12
C VAL A 52 -1.04 -3.57 0.65
N ALA A 53 -0.12 -3.74 1.58
CA ALA A 53 0.43 -2.67 2.40
C ALA A 53 1.55 -1.89 1.69
N LYS A 54 2.49 -2.61 1.06
CA LYS A 54 3.69 -2.05 0.41
C LYS A 54 4.12 -2.95 -0.74
N ILE A 55 4.67 -2.35 -1.80
CA ILE A 55 5.29 -3.06 -2.92
C ILE A 55 6.71 -2.53 -3.05
N GLU A 56 7.68 -3.39 -2.86
CA GLU A 56 9.11 -3.09 -3.01
C GLU A 56 9.62 -3.69 -4.31
N ILE A 57 10.43 -2.92 -5.05
CA ILE A 57 10.95 -3.31 -6.35
C ILE A 57 12.47 -3.28 -6.31
N GLU A 58 13.09 -4.40 -6.61
CA GLU A 58 14.53 -4.54 -6.74
C GLU A 58 14.87 -4.89 -8.20
N ARG A 59 15.86 -4.24 -8.77
CA ARG A 59 16.31 -4.51 -10.15
C ARG A 59 17.79 -4.87 -10.14
N SER A 60 18.11 -6.02 -10.73
CA SER A 60 19.48 -6.48 -10.87
C SER A 60 19.63 -7.30 -12.14
N ASN A 61 20.67 -7.02 -12.93
CA ASN A 61 21.05 -7.81 -14.11
C ASN A 61 19.88 -8.11 -15.08
N GLY A 62 19.02 -7.11 -15.35
CA GLY A 62 17.87 -7.27 -16.26
C GLY A 62 16.69 -8.05 -15.67
N LYS A 63 16.78 -8.50 -14.41
CA LYS A 63 15.69 -9.14 -13.67
C LYS A 63 15.01 -8.14 -12.75
N VAL A 64 13.70 -8.28 -12.58
CA VAL A 64 12.90 -7.46 -11.68
C VAL A 64 12.36 -8.35 -10.57
N LYS A 65 12.73 -8.06 -9.32
CA LYS A 65 12.19 -8.74 -8.14
C LYS A 65 11.20 -7.82 -7.47
N ILE A 66 10.00 -8.31 -7.23
CA ILE A 66 8.90 -7.54 -6.64
C ILE A 66 8.48 -8.24 -5.34
N ASN A 67 8.69 -7.57 -4.21
CA ASN A 67 8.22 -8.03 -2.91
C ASN A 67 6.87 -7.38 -2.61
N ILE A 68 5.84 -8.18 -2.46
CA ILE A 68 4.46 -7.73 -2.18
C ILE A 68 4.16 -8.01 -0.72
N ASN A 69 4.08 -6.96 0.09
CA ASN A 69 3.68 -7.07 1.49
C ASN A 69 2.15 -6.99 1.58
N CYS A 70 1.49 -8.08 1.96
CA CYS A 70 0.02 -8.15 2.02
C CYS A 70 -0.48 -8.81 3.31
N SER A 71 -1.73 -8.49 3.67
CA SER A 71 -2.37 -9.06 4.86
C SER A 71 -2.97 -10.46 4.61
N ARG A 72 -3.29 -10.79 3.36
CA ARG A 72 -3.92 -12.06 2.97
C ARG A 72 -3.11 -12.76 1.86
N PRO A 73 -1.99 -13.38 2.20
CA PRO A 73 -1.12 -14.02 1.21
C PRO A 73 -1.83 -15.14 0.41
N GLY A 74 -2.75 -15.87 1.05
CA GLY A 74 -3.50 -16.92 0.39
C GLY A 74 -4.31 -16.47 -0.83
N VAL A 75 -4.82 -15.23 -0.82
CA VAL A 75 -5.55 -14.64 -1.96
C VAL A 75 -4.62 -14.37 -3.15
N VAL A 76 -3.37 -14.00 -2.88
CA VAL A 76 -2.37 -13.71 -3.93
C VAL A 76 -1.79 -14.99 -4.51
N ILE A 77 -1.53 -15.98 -3.65
CA ILE A 77 -0.95 -17.27 -4.07
C ILE A 77 -1.98 -18.09 -4.85
N GLY A 78 -3.25 -18.07 -4.39
CA GLY A 78 -4.33 -18.84 -5.00
C GLY A 78 -4.21 -20.34 -4.75
N LYS A 79 -5.09 -21.10 -5.38
CA LYS A 79 -5.10 -22.58 -5.29
C LYS A 79 -3.83 -23.14 -5.94
N ALA A 80 -3.06 -23.88 -5.18
CA ALA A 80 -1.80 -24.52 -5.63
C ALA A 80 -0.79 -23.57 -6.33
N GLY A 81 -0.85 -22.25 -6.01
CA GLY A 81 0.07 -21.29 -6.63
C GLY A 81 -0.29 -20.82 -8.04
N ALA A 82 -1.46 -21.17 -8.56
CA ALA A 82 -1.85 -20.82 -9.93
C ALA A 82 -1.97 -19.31 -10.15
N GLU A 83 -2.52 -18.58 -9.18
CA GLU A 83 -2.73 -17.13 -9.31
C GLU A 83 -1.42 -16.33 -9.35
N ILE A 84 -0.45 -16.69 -8.51
CA ILE A 84 0.86 -16.04 -8.52
C ILE A 84 1.63 -16.33 -9.81
N GLU A 85 1.52 -17.55 -10.35
CA GLU A 85 2.19 -17.91 -11.58
C GLU A 85 1.57 -17.18 -12.79
N ASN A 86 0.26 -17.05 -12.84
CA ASN A 86 -0.43 -16.24 -13.83
C ASN A 86 -0.03 -14.76 -13.73
N LEU A 87 0.01 -14.23 -12.51
CA LEU A 87 0.44 -12.86 -12.26
C LEU A 87 1.88 -12.62 -12.71
N ARG A 88 2.78 -13.59 -12.48
CA ARG A 88 4.17 -13.54 -12.95
C ARG A 88 4.24 -13.44 -14.47
N LYS A 89 3.55 -14.33 -15.18
CA LYS A 89 3.51 -14.34 -16.66
C LYS A 89 2.97 -13.03 -17.24
N GLU A 90 1.90 -12.49 -16.64
CA GLU A 90 1.35 -11.19 -17.06
C GLU A 90 2.34 -10.05 -16.86
N MET A 91 3.07 -10.06 -15.75
CA MET A 91 4.09 -9.03 -15.48
C MET A 91 5.28 -9.16 -16.42
N GLU A 92 5.73 -10.40 -16.73
CA GLU A 92 6.79 -10.66 -17.70
C GLU A 92 6.40 -10.19 -19.11
N ALA A 93 5.15 -10.47 -19.52
CA ALA A 93 4.64 -10.00 -20.81
C ALA A 93 4.58 -8.46 -20.90
N LYS A 94 4.23 -7.77 -19.81
CA LYS A 94 4.17 -6.30 -19.77
C LYS A 94 5.54 -5.63 -19.74
N LEU A 95 6.49 -6.23 -19.05
CA LEU A 95 7.81 -5.62 -18.81
C LEU A 95 8.86 -6.07 -19.85
N GLY A 96 8.61 -7.16 -20.56
CA GLY A 96 9.61 -7.77 -21.46
C GLY A 96 10.87 -8.25 -20.74
N LYS A 97 10.79 -8.48 -19.42
CA LYS A 97 11.91 -8.84 -18.53
C LYS A 97 11.47 -9.99 -17.64
N SER A 98 12.44 -10.79 -17.17
CA SER A 98 12.17 -11.82 -16.18
C SER A 98 11.75 -11.20 -14.85
N VAL A 99 10.62 -11.67 -14.31
CA VAL A 99 10.04 -11.15 -13.05
C VAL A 99 10.00 -12.25 -12.00
N ASN A 100 10.49 -11.91 -10.80
CA ASN A 100 10.36 -12.74 -9.62
C ASN A 100 9.40 -12.07 -8.64
N LEU A 101 8.29 -12.75 -8.31
CA LEU A 101 7.32 -12.28 -7.33
C LEU A 101 7.56 -12.98 -6.00
N ASN A 102 7.73 -12.20 -4.94
CA ASN A 102 7.85 -12.68 -3.58
C ASN A 102 6.72 -12.08 -2.74
N ILE A 103 6.06 -12.92 -1.95
CA ILE A 103 4.94 -12.50 -1.09
C ILE A 103 5.43 -12.52 0.35
N VAL A 104 5.24 -11.40 1.03
CA VAL A 104 5.59 -11.22 2.44
C VAL A 104 4.32 -10.95 3.22
N GLU A 105 4.07 -11.75 4.24
CA GLU A 105 2.90 -11.58 5.10
C GLU A 105 3.09 -10.43 6.09
N VAL A 106 2.09 -9.56 6.19
CA VAL A 106 1.98 -8.54 7.23
C VAL A 106 1.26 -9.14 8.44
N ARG A 107 2.02 -9.50 9.48
CA ARG A 107 1.50 -10.18 10.68
C ARG A 107 0.41 -9.42 11.42
N SER A 108 0.51 -8.08 11.47
CA SER A 108 -0.42 -7.21 12.19
C SER A 108 -1.00 -6.15 11.26
N PRO A 109 -2.02 -6.47 10.47
CA PRO A 109 -2.59 -5.52 9.50
C PRO A 109 -3.22 -4.28 10.16
N ASP A 110 -3.79 -4.43 11.34
CA ASP A 110 -4.43 -3.32 12.07
C ASP A 110 -3.42 -2.34 12.73
N LEU A 111 -2.13 -2.68 12.73
CA LEU A 111 -1.04 -1.76 13.09
C LEU A 111 -0.41 -1.08 11.86
N ASN A 112 -0.79 -1.49 10.66
CA ASN A 112 -0.29 -0.89 9.43
C ASN A 112 -1.19 0.25 8.99
N ALA A 113 -0.68 1.47 8.99
CA ALA A 113 -1.46 2.68 8.68
C ALA A 113 -2.15 2.64 7.31
N GLN A 114 -1.50 2.06 6.29
CA GLN A 114 -2.06 1.94 4.94
C GLN A 114 -3.28 1.01 4.93
N LEU A 115 -3.17 -0.16 5.57
CA LEU A 115 -4.26 -1.14 5.63
C LEU A 115 -5.43 -0.65 6.48
N VAL A 116 -5.15 0.05 7.57
CA VAL A 116 -6.18 0.68 8.42
C VAL A 116 -6.93 1.76 7.64
N ALA A 117 -6.24 2.61 6.89
CA ALA A 117 -6.87 3.63 6.06
C ALA A 117 -7.77 3.02 4.97
N GLU A 118 -7.30 1.96 4.30
CA GLU A 118 -8.09 1.24 3.29
C GLU A 118 -9.31 0.53 3.89
N ASN A 119 -9.17 -0.03 5.08
CA ASN A 119 -10.31 -0.64 5.80
C ASN A 119 -11.38 0.41 6.13
N ILE A 120 -10.97 1.59 6.59
CA ILE A 120 -11.90 2.70 6.82
C ILE A 120 -12.58 3.13 5.50
N ALA A 121 -11.82 3.27 4.41
CA ALA A 121 -12.36 3.63 3.10
C ALA A 121 -13.40 2.62 2.62
N GLN A 122 -13.12 1.31 2.72
CA GLN A 122 -14.06 0.25 2.36
C GLN A 122 -15.35 0.28 3.21
N GLN A 123 -15.24 0.64 4.50
CA GLN A 123 -16.42 0.82 5.36
C GLN A 123 -17.26 2.02 4.93
N LEU A 124 -16.62 3.12 4.50
CA LEU A 124 -17.30 4.30 3.97
C LEU A 124 -18.01 4.00 2.64
N GLU A 125 -17.40 3.25 1.74
CA GLU A 125 -18.03 2.77 0.49
C GLU A 125 -19.28 1.95 0.77
N LYS A 126 -19.26 1.14 1.85
CA LYS A 126 -20.43 0.39 2.34
C LYS A 126 -21.44 1.24 3.12
N ARG A 127 -21.32 2.57 3.06
CA ARG A 127 -22.19 3.54 3.73
C ARG A 127 -22.24 3.41 5.26
N ILE A 128 -21.20 2.89 5.88
CA ILE A 128 -21.06 2.91 7.34
C ILE A 128 -20.73 4.33 7.79
N SER A 129 -21.33 4.77 8.90
CA SER A 129 -21.02 6.10 9.47
C SER A 129 -19.51 6.26 9.70
N PHE A 130 -18.94 7.34 9.19
CA PHE A 130 -17.52 7.64 9.29
C PHE A 130 -17.03 7.69 10.75
N ARG A 131 -17.85 8.22 11.67
CA ARG A 131 -17.53 8.26 13.11
C ARG A 131 -17.37 6.85 13.69
N ARG A 132 -18.26 5.94 13.31
CA ARG A 132 -18.20 4.54 13.75
C ARG A 132 -17.00 3.81 13.16
N ALA A 133 -16.72 4.01 11.87
CA ALA A 133 -15.57 3.41 11.19
C ALA A 133 -14.24 3.86 11.82
N MET A 134 -14.06 5.17 12.05
CA MET A 134 -12.87 5.73 12.67
C MET A 134 -12.67 5.22 14.09
N LYS A 135 -13.70 5.29 14.95
CA LYS A 135 -13.60 4.83 16.36
C LYS A 135 -13.29 3.33 16.44
N LYS A 136 -13.92 2.51 15.60
CA LYS A 136 -13.65 1.07 15.55
C LYS A 136 -12.19 0.79 15.16
N ALA A 137 -11.67 1.47 14.15
CA ALA A 137 -10.28 1.30 13.72
C ALA A 137 -9.28 1.71 14.82
N MET A 138 -9.55 2.81 15.53
CA MET A 138 -8.73 3.25 16.67
C MET A 138 -8.72 2.21 17.78
N GLN A 139 -9.88 1.76 18.23
CA GLN A 139 -10.00 0.73 19.28
C GLN A 139 -9.28 -0.57 18.90
N GLN A 140 -9.33 -1.00 17.65
CA GLN A 140 -8.59 -2.18 17.18
C GLN A 140 -7.07 -1.98 17.27
N ALA A 141 -6.58 -0.83 16.80
CA ALA A 141 -5.15 -0.52 16.85
C ALA A 141 -4.64 -0.43 18.31
N THR A 142 -5.38 0.22 19.20
CA THR A 142 -5.01 0.34 20.62
C THR A 142 -5.01 -1.03 21.33
N ARG A 143 -5.99 -1.89 21.04
CA ARG A 143 -6.02 -3.28 21.58
C ARG A 143 -4.82 -4.12 21.18
N LEU A 144 -4.27 -3.87 19.98
CA LEU A 144 -3.07 -4.55 19.48
C LEU A 144 -1.77 -3.89 19.95
N GLY A 145 -1.85 -2.93 20.85
CA GLY A 145 -0.67 -2.30 21.48
C GLY A 145 -0.08 -1.12 20.68
N ALA A 146 -0.86 -0.48 19.83
CA ALA A 146 -0.43 0.80 19.26
C ALA A 146 -0.25 1.83 20.38
N LYS A 147 0.86 2.56 20.35
CA LYS A 147 1.17 3.63 21.33
C LYS A 147 0.29 4.86 21.17
N GLY A 148 -0.40 4.96 20.07
CA GLY A 148 -1.32 6.04 19.71
C GLY A 148 -1.66 5.98 18.24
N ILE A 149 -2.80 6.54 17.88
CA ILE A 149 -3.30 6.60 16.51
C ILE A 149 -4.00 7.94 16.26
N LYS A 150 -3.80 8.49 15.08
CA LYS A 150 -4.54 9.65 14.59
C LYS A 150 -5.19 9.30 13.26
N VAL A 151 -6.49 9.44 13.19
CA VAL A 151 -7.27 9.20 11.97
C VAL A 151 -7.97 10.49 11.56
N THR A 152 -7.89 10.83 10.29
CA THR A 152 -8.55 12.01 9.71
C THR A 152 -9.38 11.59 8.51
N CYS A 153 -10.65 11.94 8.49
CA CYS A 153 -11.51 11.81 7.34
C CYS A 153 -11.89 13.20 6.81
N GLY A 154 -11.80 13.40 5.50
CA GLY A 154 -12.13 14.66 4.83
C GLY A 154 -13.12 14.45 3.69
N GLY A 155 -13.92 15.48 3.39
CA GLY A 155 -14.90 15.47 2.31
C GLY A 155 -16.28 15.89 2.78
N ARG A 156 -17.32 15.57 2.02
CA ARG A 156 -18.74 15.84 2.34
C ARG A 156 -19.26 14.79 3.33
N LEU A 157 -18.78 14.87 4.58
CA LEU A 157 -19.06 13.88 5.62
C LEU A 157 -20.54 13.85 5.98
N GLY A 158 -21.14 12.65 5.89
CA GLY A 158 -22.55 12.43 6.17
C GLY A 158 -23.52 13.02 5.12
N GLY A 159 -23.03 13.35 3.91
CA GLY A 159 -23.85 13.95 2.84
C GLY A 159 -24.01 15.47 2.96
N ALA A 160 -23.25 16.13 3.83
CA ALA A 160 -23.28 17.59 3.98
C ALA A 160 -22.90 18.31 2.68
N GLU A 161 -23.46 19.49 2.44
CA GLU A 161 -23.16 20.29 1.24
C GLU A 161 -21.72 20.82 1.27
N ILE A 162 -21.25 21.23 2.45
CA ILE A 162 -19.90 21.78 2.65
C ILE A 162 -18.97 20.67 3.09
N ALA A 163 -17.83 20.56 2.42
CA ALA A 163 -16.77 19.64 2.79
C ALA A 163 -16.08 20.10 4.10
N ARG A 164 -15.83 19.15 4.98
CA ARG A 164 -15.07 19.36 6.21
C ARG A 164 -14.16 18.18 6.52
N SER A 165 -13.22 18.39 7.40
CA SER A 165 -12.35 17.33 7.91
C SER A 165 -12.60 17.14 9.40
N GLU A 166 -12.77 15.88 9.82
CA GLU A 166 -12.84 15.49 11.22
C GLU A 166 -11.65 14.59 11.56
N SER A 167 -10.99 14.87 12.67
CA SER A 167 -9.84 14.12 13.16
C SER A 167 -10.13 13.59 14.55
N TYR A 168 -9.83 12.30 14.75
CA TYR A 168 -9.82 11.66 16.07
C TYR A 168 -8.40 11.17 16.36
N HIS A 169 -8.02 11.20 17.62
CA HIS A 169 -6.71 10.72 18.08
C HIS A 169 -6.86 10.09 19.46
N GLU A 170 -6.00 9.16 19.73
CA GLU A 170 -5.88 8.45 21.00
C GLU A 170 -4.39 8.21 21.31
#